data_cb55da4cf8a270bd602488b5373ac940
#
_entry.id   cb55da4cf8a270bd602488b5373ac940
#
_cell.length_a   1.000
_cell.length_b   1.000
_cell.length_c   1.000
_cell.angle_alpha   90.00
_cell.angle_beta   90.00
_cell.angle_gamma   90.00
#
_symmetry.space_group_name_H-M   'P 1'
#
loop_
_entity.id
_entity.type
_entity.pdbx_description
1 polymer ?
#
loop_
_entity_poly.entity_id
_entity_poly.type
_entity_poly.pdbx_seq_one_letter_code
_entity_poly.pdbx_strand_id
1 'polypeptide(L)'
;MVLAAAAQPGHLKSGRVGTGEGNAALARAFAALGDPTRCAVVELLREQPMRASDLAAALALQPAGLSRHLRLLERSGLVAADMVVHDARVRLYRLEPHVFATLGDWASAMQDQWTTQLSSFKAHAERGLPKRRKA
;
A
#
# COMPACT_ATOMS: atom_id res chain seq x y z
N MET A 1 4.29 -16.48 9.04
CA MET A 1 3.80 -16.10 9.40
C MET A 1 3.21 -15.13 10.28
N VAL A 2 3.38 -13.94 10.02
CA VAL A 2 2.83 -12.89 10.78
C VAL A 2 1.35 -13.00 10.87
N LEU A 3 0.77 -13.52 9.84
CA LEU A 3 -0.64 -13.66 9.85
C LEU A 3 -1.13 -14.60 10.89
N ALA A 4 -0.34 -15.60 11.17
CA ALA A 4 -0.73 -16.54 12.18
C ALA A 4 -0.84 -15.84 13.50
N ALA A 5 0.09 -14.99 13.78
CA ALA A 5 0.04 -14.26 15.01
C ALA A 5 -1.13 -13.32 15.04
N ALA A 6 -1.38 -12.72 13.93
CA ALA A 6 -2.47 -11.79 13.89
C ALA A 6 -3.80 -12.48 14.05
N ALA A 7 -3.83 -13.73 13.74
CA ALA A 7 -5.07 -14.44 13.85
C ALA A 7 -5.43 -14.78 15.28
N GLN A 8 -4.60 -14.53 16.21
CA GLN A 8 -4.91 -14.84 17.58
C GLN A 8 -5.81 -13.77 18.15
N PRO A 9 -7.01 -14.14 18.47
CA PRO A 9 -7.98 -13.14 18.91
C PRO A 9 -7.63 -12.48 20.22
N GLY A 10 -6.89 -13.17 21.01
CA GLY A 10 -6.59 -12.62 22.30
C GLY A 10 -5.78 -11.36 22.27
N HIS A 11 -5.05 -11.18 21.20
CA HIS A 11 -4.21 -10.00 21.12
C HIS A 11 -4.98 -8.75 20.89
N LEU A 12 -6.14 -8.86 20.35
CA LEU A 12 -6.90 -7.67 20.06
C LEU A 12 -7.46 -7.05 21.29
N LYS A 13 -7.46 -7.80 22.37
CA LYS A 13 -8.03 -7.27 23.54
C LYS A 13 -7.30 -6.15 24.09
N SER A 14 -6.07 -6.06 23.90
CA SER A 14 -5.32 -5.05 24.59
C SER A 14 -5.65 -3.67 24.08
N GLY A 15 -6.40 -3.60 23.05
CA GLY A 15 -6.73 -2.30 22.56
C GLY A 15 -5.54 -1.56 22.06
N ARG A 16 -4.40 -2.22 22.03
CA ARG A 16 -3.28 -1.55 21.58
C ARG A 16 -3.23 -1.73 20.13
N VAL A 17 -3.81 -0.88 19.39
CA VAL A 17 -3.57 -0.85 17.99
C VAL A 17 -2.10 -0.58 17.89
N GLY A 18 -1.41 -1.46 17.30
CA GLY A 18 0.02 -1.34 17.24
C GLY A 18 0.44 -0.04 16.65
N THR A 19 0.97 0.78 17.49
CA THR A 19 1.54 2.02 17.05
C THR A 19 3.04 1.86 16.91
N GLY A 20 3.48 0.65 16.64
CA GLY A 20 4.89 0.39 16.49
C GLY A 20 5.44 0.95 15.20
N GLU A 21 6.75 0.80 15.04
CA GLU A 21 7.40 1.35 13.87
C GLU A 21 6.87 0.80 12.57
N GLY A 22 6.48 -0.46 12.56
CA GLY A 22 5.92 -1.06 11.37
C GLY A 22 4.63 -0.38 10.97
N ASN A 23 3.81 -0.04 11.97
CA ASN A 23 2.56 0.62 11.70
C ASN A 23 2.76 2.04 11.22
N ALA A 24 3.77 2.72 11.75
CA ALA A 24 4.09 4.07 11.33
C ALA A 24 4.62 4.08 9.90
N ALA A 25 5.44 3.10 9.55
CA ALA A 25 5.94 3.00 8.20
C ALA A 25 4.82 2.74 7.21
N LEU A 26 3.89 1.87 7.58
CA LEU A 26 2.73 1.58 6.76
C LEU A 26 1.89 2.84 6.55
N ALA A 27 1.66 3.59 7.62
CA ALA A 27 0.87 4.82 7.54
C ALA A 27 1.54 5.85 6.64
N ARG A 28 2.86 5.96 6.72
CA ARG A 28 3.58 6.89 5.86
C ARG A 28 3.46 6.51 4.39
N ALA A 29 3.50 5.23 4.10
CA ALA A 29 3.36 4.77 2.73
C ALA A 29 1.96 5.08 2.20
N PHE A 30 0.93 4.81 3.00
CA PHE A 30 -0.42 5.13 2.57
C PHE A 30 -0.62 6.63 2.41
N ALA A 31 -0.05 7.43 3.31
CA ALA A 31 -0.16 8.87 3.20
C ALA A 31 0.49 9.37 1.91
N ALA A 32 1.63 8.81 1.56
CA ALA A 32 2.29 9.19 0.31
C ALA A 32 1.44 8.83 -0.90
N LEU A 33 0.72 7.73 -0.84
CA LEU A 33 -0.16 7.33 -1.93
C LEU A 33 -1.48 8.09 -1.94
N GLY A 34 -1.74 8.89 -0.92
CA GLY A 34 -2.99 9.63 -0.81
C GLY A 34 -3.06 10.88 -1.66
N ASP A 35 -2.27 10.97 -2.69
CA ASP A 35 -2.25 12.11 -3.59
C ASP A 35 -2.33 11.62 -5.03
N PRO A 36 -3.21 12.19 -5.87
CA PRO A 36 -3.36 11.68 -7.24
C PRO A 36 -2.09 11.72 -8.07
N THR A 37 -1.29 12.76 -7.90
CA THR A 37 -0.05 12.87 -8.67
C THR A 37 0.93 11.80 -8.25
N ARG A 38 1.07 11.57 -6.96
CA ARG A 38 1.98 10.54 -6.49
C ARG A 38 1.51 9.14 -6.89
N CYS A 39 0.20 8.90 -6.88
CA CYS A 39 -0.33 7.65 -7.42
C CYS A 39 0.03 7.49 -8.88
N ALA A 40 -0.08 8.55 -9.66
CA ALA A 40 0.25 8.49 -11.08
C ALA A 40 1.73 8.19 -11.30
N VAL A 41 2.60 8.76 -10.47
CA VAL A 41 4.02 8.46 -10.55
C VAL A 41 4.26 6.97 -10.29
N VAL A 42 3.62 6.44 -9.26
CA VAL A 42 3.78 5.03 -8.94
C VAL A 42 3.29 4.15 -10.08
N GLU A 43 2.17 4.51 -10.70
CA GLU A 43 1.66 3.73 -11.83
C GLU A 43 2.62 3.74 -13.01
N LEU A 44 3.24 4.88 -13.29
CA LEU A 44 4.22 4.94 -14.35
C LEU A 44 5.44 4.09 -14.03
N LEU A 45 5.92 4.17 -12.79
CA LEU A 45 7.11 3.43 -12.39
C LEU A 45 6.85 1.93 -12.30
N ARG A 46 5.59 1.54 -12.25
CA ARG A 46 5.26 0.12 -12.26
C ARG A 46 5.69 -0.53 -13.56
N GLU A 47 5.66 0.23 -14.64
CA GLU A 47 6.04 -0.32 -15.93
C GLU A 47 7.55 -0.42 -16.09
N GLN A 48 8.26 0.59 -15.64
CA GLN A 48 9.71 0.60 -15.76
C GLN A 48 10.29 1.76 -14.97
N PRO A 49 11.55 1.67 -14.56
CA PRO A 49 12.20 2.82 -13.95
C PRO A 49 12.26 4.00 -14.91
N MET A 50 12.17 5.20 -14.37
CA MET A 50 12.15 6.41 -15.20
C MET A 50 12.93 7.53 -14.54
N ARG A 51 13.42 8.45 -15.34
CA ARG A 51 14.06 9.65 -14.84
C ARG A 51 13.00 10.66 -14.47
N ALA A 52 13.38 11.61 -13.63
CA ALA A 52 12.45 12.67 -13.23
C ALA A 52 11.92 13.45 -14.43
N SER A 53 12.79 13.73 -15.41
CA SER A 53 12.35 14.48 -16.59
C SER A 53 11.30 13.73 -17.39
N ASP A 54 11.44 12.40 -17.47
CA ASP A 54 10.48 11.60 -18.20
C ASP A 54 9.15 11.52 -17.46
N LEU A 55 9.22 11.43 -16.14
CA LEU A 55 8.02 11.44 -15.32
C LEU A 55 7.29 12.77 -15.46
N ALA A 56 8.04 13.87 -15.41
CA ALA A 56 7.44 15.19 -15.55
C ALA A 56 6.76 15.35 -16.89
N ALA A 57 7.42 14.89 -17.94
CA ALA A 57 6.85 14.97 -19.27
C ALA A 57 5.58 14.12 -19.38
N ALA A 58 5.62 12.92 -18.85
CA ALA A 58 4.46 12.03 -18.93
C ALA A 58 3.26 12.59 -18.17
N LEU A 59 3.51 13.30 -17.08
CA LEU A 59 2.45 13.84 -16.23
C LEU A 59 2.13 15.30 -16.54
N ALA A 60 2.82 15.89 -17.50
CA ALA A 60 2.66 17.30 -17.86
C ALA A 60 2.85 18.21 -16.65
N LEU A 61 3.90 17.96 -15.89
CA LEU A 61 4.20 18.71 -14.69
C LEU A 61 5.50 19.48 -14.84
N GLN A 62 5.60 20.56 -14.07
CA GLN A 62 6.84 21.27 -13.96
C GLN A 62 7.81 20.45 -13.11
N PRO A 63 9.10 20.44 -13.44
CA PRO A 63 10.06 19.64 -12.67
C PRO A 63 10.07 19.98 -11.19
N ALA A 64 9.89 21.25 -10.84
CA ALA A 64 9.92 21.62 -9.42
C ALA A 64 8.77 21.01 -8.65
N GLY A 65 7.59 20.97 -9.24
CA GLY A 65 6.44 20.36 -8.59
C GLY A 65 6.63 18.87 -8.40
N LEU A 66 7.17 18.23 -9.44
CA LEU A 66 7.41 16.79 -9.36
C LEU A 66 8.45 16.46 -8.31
N SER A 67 9.46 17.30 -8.17
CA SER A 67 10.55 17.06 -7.23
C SER A 67 10.06 16.87 -5.81
N ARG A 68 9.05 17.64 -5.40
CA ARG A 68 8.50 17.50 -4.06
C ARG A 68 7.80 16.16 -3.89
N HIS A 69 7.05 15.75 -4.90
CA HIS A 69 6.36 14.47 -4.87
C HIS A 69 7.33 13.31 -4.82
N LEU A 70 8.41 13.39 -5.60
CA LEU A 70 9.41 12.33 -5.58
C LEU A 70 10.10 12.23 -4.23
N ARG A 71 10.35 13.37 -3.60
CA ARG A 71 10.98 13.37 -2.29
C ARG A 71 10.10 12.70 -1.24
N LEU A 72 8.79 12.98 -1.29
CA LEU A 72 7.86 12.33 -0.38
C LEU A 72 7.78 10.83 -0.62
N LEU A 73 7.78 10.43 -1.88
CA LEU A 73 7.75 9.01 -2.21
C LEU A 73 9.02 8.30 -1.75
N GLU A 74 10.16 8.98 -1.87
CA GLU A 74 11.39 8.39 -1.38
C GLU A 74 11.39 8.26 0.14
N ARG A 75 10.91 9.28 0.84
CA ARG A 75 10.87 9.23 2.29
C ARG A 75 9.94 8.14 2.81
N SER A 76 8.89 7.86 2.08
CA SER A 76 7.96 6.83 2.48
C SER A 76 8.45 5.43 2.15
N GLY A 77 9.56 5.33 1.43
CA GLY A 77 10.12 4.04 1.05
C GLY A 77 9.46 3.40 -0.14
N LEU A 78 8.51 4.09 -0.77
CA LEU A 78 7.82 3.52 -1.93
C LEU A 78 8.69 3.56 -3.19
N VAL A 79 9.56 4.53 -3.26
CA VAL A 79 10.39 4.78 -4.44
C VAL A 79 11.84 4.92 -4.01
N ALA A 80 12.74 4.41 -4.81
CA ALA A 80 14.16 4.58 -4.62
C ALA A 80 14.75 5.16 -5.89
N ALA A 81 15.88 5.82 -5.75
CA ALA A 81 16.54 6.42 -6.89
C ALA A 81 17.96 5.88 -6.99
N ASP A 82 18.31 5.42 -8.17
CA ASP A 82 19.66 4.93 -8.44
C ASP A 82 20.37 5.90 -9.35
N MET A 83 21.67 6.03 -9.16
CA MET A 83 22.46 6.84 -10.07
C MET A 83 22.68 6.09 -11.36
N VAL A 84 22.62 6.79 -12.46
CA VAL A 84 22.94 6.19 -13.75
C VAL A 84 24.45 6.03 -13.84
N VAL A 85 24.89 4.86 -14.27
CA VAL A 85 26.30 4.52 -14.26
C VAL A 85 27.16 5.53 -15.01
N HIS A 86 26.68 6.06 -16.11
CA HIS A 86 27.47 6.95 -16.95
C HIS A 86 27.26 8.43 -16.65
N ASP A 87 26.32 8.78 -15.77
CA ASP A 87 26.09 10.16 -15.43
C ASP A 87 25.55 10.26 -14.00
N ALA A 88 26.43 10.66 -13.10
CA ALA A 88 26.08 10.74 -11.69
C ALA A 88 25.02 11.79 -11.38
N ARG A 89 24.73 12.68 -12.31
CA ARG A 89 23.71 13.70 -12.10
C ARG A 89 22.32 13.22 -12.46
N VAL A 90 22.22 12.08 -13.15
CA VAL A 90 20.97 11.54 -13.58
C VAL A 90 20.54 10.47 -12.59
N ARG A 91 19.32 10.61 -12.08
CA ARG A 91 18.78 9.63 -11.14
C ARG A 91 17.64 8.89 -11.81
N LEU A 92 17.65 7.58 -11.64
CA LEU A 92 16.63 6.72 -12.20
C LEU A 92 15.75 6.26 -11.05
N TYR A 93 14.50 6.63 -11.09
CA TYR A 93 13.56 6.29 -10.03
C TYR A 93 12.89 4.97 -10.31
N ARG A 94 12.71 4.17 -9.27
CA ARG A 94 12.07 2.86 -9.40
C ARG A 94 11.24 2.59 -8.15
N LEU A 95 10.31 1.68 -8.27
CA LEU A 95 9.53 1.27 -7.10
C LEU A 95 10.37 0.36 -6.22
N GLU A 96 10.06 0.41 -4.93
CA GLU A 96 10.74 -0.43 -3.96
C GLU A 96 9.81 -1.60 -3.62
N PRO A 97 10.09 -2.80 -4.11
CA PRO A 97 9.16 -3.91 -3.97
C PRO A 97 8.85 -4.26 -2.53
N HIS A 98 9.83 -4.07 -1.66
CA HIS A 98 9.69 -4.40 -0.25
C HIS A 98 8.53 -3.67 0.42
N VAL A 99 8.38 -2.39 0.16
CA VAL A 99 7.30 -1.62 0.78
C VAL A 99 5.96 -1.99 0.17
N PHE A 100 5.92 -2.23 -1.12
CA PHE A 100 4.68 -2.66 -1.74
C PHE A 100 4.25 -4.04 -1.26
N ALA A 101 5.19 -4.92 -0.98
CA ALA A 101 4.87 -6.21 -0.40
C ALA A 101 4.22 -6.04 0.98
N THR A 102 4.73 -5.12 1.77
CA THR A 102 4.15 -4.84 3.07
C THR A 102 2.74 -4.29 2.96
N LEU A 103 2.51 -3.38 2.02
CA LEU A 103 1.18 -2.86 1.78
C LEU A 103 0.23 -3.96 1.32
N GLY A 104 0.71 -4.81 0.45
CA GLY A 104 -0.09 -5.93 -0.05
C GLY A 104 -0.47 -6.89 1.04
N ASP A 105 0.47 -7.19 1.94
CA ASP A 105 0.19 -8.09 3.06
C ASP A 105 -0.88 -7.49 3.97
N TRP A 106 -0.78 -6.20 4.23
CA TRP A 106 -1.77 -5.53 5.06
C TRP A 106 -3.15 -5.59 4.42
N ALA A 107 -3.21 -5.28 3.13
CA ALA A 107 -4.49 -5.30 2.41
C ALA A 107 -5.07 -6.70 2.38
N SER A 108 -4.24 -7.71 2.16
CA SER A 108 -4.70 -9.10 2.14
C SER A 108 -5.23 -9.52 3.50
N ALA A 109 -4.56 -9.11 4.55
CA ALA A 109 -5.00 -9.45 5.90
C ALA A 109 -6.37 -8.82 6.19
N MET A 110 -6.57 -7.57 5.76
CA MET A 110 -7.84 -6.91 5.92
C MET A 110 -8.93 -7.63 5.13
N GLN A 111 -8.61 -8.01 3.92
CA GLN A 111 -9.55 -8.68 3.07
C GLN A 111 -9.95 -10.05 3.63
N ASP A 112 -8.97 -10.79 4.14
CA ASP A 112 -9.23 -12.10 4.72
C ASP A 112 -10.11 -12.00 5.94
N GLN A 113 -9.84 -11.04 6.79
CA GLN A 113 -10.64 -10.85 7.98
C GLN A 113 -12.06 -10.45 7.63
N TRP A 114 -12.20 -9.56 6.66
CA TRP A 114 -13.52 -9.11 6.22
C TRP A 114 -14.30 -10.27 5.62
N THR A 115 -13.65 -11.07 4.80
CA THR A 115 -14.28 -12.23 4.18
C THR A 115 -14.73 -13.23 5.25
N THR A 116 -13.91 -13.47 6.23
CA THR A 116 -14.24 -14.38 7.32
C THR A 116 -15.45 -13.88 8.10
N GLN A 117 -15.46 -12.59 8.39
CA GLN A 117 -16.59 -12.01 9.12
C GLN A 117 -17.87 -12.07 8.33
N LEU A 118 -17.80 -11.83 7.04
CA LEU A 118 -18.98 -11.91 6.19
C LEU A 118 -19.51 -13.33 6.13
N SER A 119 -18.63 -14.30 6.04
CA SER A 119 -19.03 -15.69 6.01
C SER A 119 -19.72 -16.08 7.31
N SER A 120 -19.16 -15.68 8.43
CA SER A 120 -19.75 -15.97 9.73
C SER A 120 -21.11 -15.31 9.88
N PHE A 121 -21.19 -14.06 9.45
CA PHE A 121 -22.43 -13.32 9.55
C PHE A 121 -23.49 -13.95 8.66
N LYS A 122 -23.12 -14.34 7.47
CA LYS A 122 -24.02 -14.99 6.56
C LYS A 122 -24.53 -16.32 7.12
N ALA A 123 -23.63 -17.13 7.65
CA ALA A 123 -24.00 -18.39 8.23
C ALA A 123 -24.95 -18.20 9.41
N HIS A 124 -24.68 -17.19 10.25
CA HIS A 124 -25.54 -16.90 11.37
C HIS A 124 -26.92 -16.45 10.91
N ALA A 125 -26.98 -15.60 9.92
CA ALA A 125 -28.24 -15.10 9.40
C ALA A 125 -29.06 -16.23 8.79
N GLU A 126 -28.39 -17.12 8.09
CA GLU A 126 -29.08 -18.25 7.46
C GLU A 126 -29.62 -19.21 8.49
N ARG A 127 -28.93 -19.40 9.59
CA ARG A 127 -29.42 -20.26 10.65
C ARG A 127 -30.60 -19.65 11.39
N GLY A 128 -30.62 -18.34 11.46
CA GLY A 128 -31.69 -17.64 12.14
C GLY A 128 -32.94 -17.44 11.34
N LEU A 129 -32.90 -17.71 10.05
CA LEU A 129 -34.10 -17.51 9.23
C LEU A 129 -34.93 -18.77 9.21
N PRO A 130 -36.24 -18.64 9.25
CA PRO A 130 -37.10 -19.79 9.14
C PRO A 130 -36.94 -20.39 7.73
N LYS A 131 -36.97 -21.71 7.69
CA LYS A 131 -36.86 -22.36 6.43
C LYS A 131 -38.03 -22.03 5.57
N ARG A 132 -37.73 -21.62 4.33
CA ARG A 132 -38.79 -21.32 3.43
C ARG A 132 -39.45 -22.60 3.03
N ARG A 133 -40.76 -22.65 3.20
CA ARG A 133 -41.45 -23.77 2.75
C ARG A 133 -41.60 -23.64 1.30
N LYS A 134 -41.31 -24.68 0.57
CA LYS A 134 -41.58 -24.66 -0.81
C LYS A 134 -43.02 -24.92 -1.01
N ALA A 135 -43.65 -24.04 -1.68
CA ALA A 135 -45.06 -24.21 -1.94
C ALA A 135 -45.31 -25.20 -3.04
#